data_d3b5cacd6185306aee345e79ada003df
#
_entry.id   d3b5cacd6185306aee345e79ada003df
#
_cell.length_a   1.000
_cell.length_b   1.000
_cell.length_c   1.000
_cell.angle_alpha   90.00
_cell.angle_beta   90.00
_cell.angle_gamma   90.00
#
_symmetry.space_group_name_H-M   'P 1'
#
loop_
_entity.id
_entity.type
_entity.pdbx_description
1 polymer ?
#
loop_
_entity_poly.entity_id
_entity_poly.type
_entity_poly.pdbx_seq_one_letter_code
_entity_poly.pdbx_strand_id
1 'polypeptide(L)'
;MSKSGTIIIVDDNKGVLTAVQILLKSYFSKIVTLSSPVTLSSVIREETPEVILLDMNFTSGINTGNEGLFWLHEIKKVRPELPVVLFTAYADIELAIRGIKEGATDFIVKPWDNQKLVETLQTAAASTHNDKKTGSKEETTHSPMYWGESKVMQQLHSLIEKVAITDANILITGENGTGKEMLAREIHLLSNRKYKEMIAVDMETITESLFESELFGHVKGSFTDAHTDRTGKFEAADNSTLFLDEIGNLPYHLQAKLLTVLQRRSIVRVGSNTPIPIHIRLICATNRNLQEMVVKGEFREDLLYRINTIHVEIPPLRERKEDIIPLAERFMVRFCKQYDKALMKFTPDAKDKLKAHLWYGNIRELEHVIEKAVIINDSPLVPAELFQLSIPRTESQEKSISTLEEMEMQMIRKALDTCAGNLSAVAAQLGITRQTLYNKMKKFGL
;
A
#
# COMPACT_ATOMS: atom_id res chain seq x y z
N MET A 1 23.68 19.16 -20.20
CA MET A 1 22.25 18.98 -19.87
C MET A 1 21.49 20.17 -20.45
N SER A 2 20.38 19.96 -21.16
CA SER A 2 19.51 21.06 -21.61
C SER A 2 18.83 21.67 -20.38
N LYS A 3 18.83 23.02 -20.28
CA LYS A 3 18.12 23.70 -19.19
C LYS A 3 16.61 23.56 -19.41
N SER A 4 15.88 23.31 -18.32
CA SER A 4 14.39 23.41 -18.31
C SER A 4 13.96 24.87 -18.56
N GLY A 5 12.68 25.10 -18.87
CA GLY A 5 12.16 26.43 -19.23
C GLY A 5 12.14 27.43 -18.07
N THR A 6 10.98 28.02 -17.79
CA THR A 6 10.83 29.10 -16.78
C THR A 6 10.30 28.54 -15.47
N ILE A 7 10.92 28.92 -14.34
CA ILE A 7 10.43 28.67 -12.97
C ILE A 7 10.08 29.99 -12.27
N ILE A 8 8.97 30.00 -11.51
CA ILE A 8 8.63 31.08 -10.57
C ILE A 8 8.88 30.59 -9.15
N ILE A 9 9.59 31.40 -8.34
CA ILE A 9 9.84 31.14 -6.91
C ILE A 9 9.15 32.23 -6.12
N VAL A 10 8.29 31.87 -5.19
CA VAL A 10 7.53 32.78 -4.36
C VAL A 10 7.84 32.50 -2.88
N ASP A 11 8.52 33.43 -2.21
CA ASP A 11 8.92 33.33 -0.81
C ASP A 11 9.15 34.74 -0.25
N ASP A 12 8.67 35.04 0.95
CA ASP A 12 8.84 36.38 1.55
C ASP A 12 10.27 36.62 2.05
N ASN A 13 11.04 35.54 2.26
CA ASN A 13 12.42 35.60 2.70
C ASN A 13 13.40 35.79 1.54
N LYS A 14 13.94 36.99 1.40
CA LYS A 14 14.90 37.34 0.35
C LYS A 14 16.16 36.47 0.35
N GLY A 15 16.60 35.96 1.52
CA GLY A 15 17.75 35.06 1.64
C GLY A 15 17.46 33.71 0.98
N VAL A 16 16.27 33.17 1.20
CA VAL A 16 15.78 31.94 0.56
C VAL A 16 15.68 32.13 -0.97
N LEU A 17 15.04 33.21 -1.43
CA LEU A 17 14.95 33.54 -2.85
C LEU A 17 16.33 33.57 -3.52
N THR A 18 17.31 34.25 -2.90
CA THR A 18 18.68 34.34 -3.44
C THR A 18 19.38 32.98 -3.47
N ALA A 19 19.29 32.20 -2.40
CA ALA A 19 19.93 30.89 -2.31
C ALA A 19 19.39 29.92 -3.34
N VAL A 20 18.06 29.84 -3.45
CA VAL A 20 17.38 28.97 -4.42
C VAL A 20 17.63 29.44 -5.85
N GLN A 21 17.63 30.75 -6.11
CA GLN A 21 17.96 31.30 -7.43
C GLN A 21 19.36 30.94 -7.90
N ILE A 22 20.36 31.07 -7.02
CA ILE A 22 21.76 30.70 -7.32
C ILE A 22 21.84 29.19 -7.65
N LEU A 23 21.22 28.35 -6.82
CA LEU A 23 21.21 26.90 -7.01
C LEU A 23 20.57 26.50 -8.36
N LEU A 24 19.43 27.08 -8.69
CA LEU A 24 18.65 26.69 -9.88
C LEU A 24 19.16 27.31 -11.20
N LYS A 25 20.08 28.26 -11.17
CA LYS A 25 20.62 28.96 -12.35
C LYS A 25 21.24 28.03 -13.40
N SER A 26 21.75 26.88 -12.97
CA SER A 26 22.35 25.87 -13.86
C SER A 26 21.30 24.93 -14.47
N TYR A 27 20.08 24.90 -13.95
CA TYR A 27 19.06 23.93 -14.30
C TYR A 27 17.87 24.52 -15.08
N PHE A 28 17.54 25.80 -14.86
CA PHE A 28 16.45 26.51 -15.55
C PHE A 28 16.99 27.62 -16.45
N SER A 29 16.27 27.86 -17.56
CA SER A 29 16.63 28.91 -18.53
C SER A 29 16.27 30.30 -18.00
N LYS A 30 15.13 30.42 -17.30
CA LYS A 30 14.65 31.66 -16.70
C LYS A 30 14.12 31.40 -15.28
N ILE A 31 14.51 32.25 -14.34
CA ILE A 31 14.06 32.17 -12.95
C ILE A 31 13.45 33.51 -12.59
N VAL A 32 12.20 33.51 -12.20
CA VAL A 32 11.45 34.68 -11.72
C VAL A 32 11.26 34.54 -10.23
N THR A 33 11.65 35.54 -9.45
CA THR A 33 11.51 35.54 -7.99
C THR A 33 10.51 36.59 -7.54
N LEU A 34 9.58 36.19 -6.69
CA LEU A 34 8.56 37.08 -6.12
C LEU A 34 8.64 37.03 -4.59
N SER A 35 8.77 38.20 -3.95
CA SER A 35 8.72 38.32 -2.48
C SER A 35 7.29 38.39 -1.93
N SER A 36 6.29 38.45 -2.80
CA SER A 36 4.87 38.45 -2.45
C SER A 36 4.05 37.80 -3.56
N PRO A 37 3.05 36.99 -3.22
CA PRO A 37 2.22 36.30 -4.21
C PRO A 37 1.16 37.18 -4.88
N VAL A 38 0.99 38.42 -4.49
CA VAL A 38 -0.07 39.33 -4.99
C VAL A 38 -0.04 39.49 -6.51
N THR A 39 1.15 39.55 -7.11
CA THR A 39 1.33 39.69 -8.57
C THR A 39 1.43 38.37 -9.30
N LEU A 40 1.32 37.26 -8.61
CA LEU A 40 1.58 35.92 -9.15
C LEU A 40 0.69 35.60 -10.37
N SER A 41 -0.60 35.93 -10.32
CA SER A 41 -1.55 35.64 -11.41
C SER A 41 -1.21 36.40 -12.72
N SER A 42 -0.70 37.63 -12.66
CA SER A 42 -0.23 38.38 -13.83
C SER A 42 1.05 37.80 -14.39
N VAL A 43 2.04 37.46 -13.50
CA VAL A 43 3.33 36.90 -13.87
C VAL A 43 3.16 35.51 -14.51
N ILE A 44 2.23 34.66 -14.03
CA ILE A 44 1.92 33.37 -14.65
C ILE A 44 1.47 33.52 -16.11
N ARG A 45 0.66 34.53 -16.41
CA ARG A 45 0.16 34.80 -17.79
C ARG A 45 1.25 35.33 -18.71
N GLU A 46 2.15 36.16 -18.19
CA GLU A 46 3.22 36.81 -18.97
C GLU A 46 4.39 35.85 -19.22
N GLU A 47 4.83 35.12 -18.19
CA GLU A 47 6.05 34.35 -18.21
C GLU A 47 5.88 32.89 -18.58
N THR A 48 4.62 32.38 -18.61
CA THR A 48 4.27 31.00 -18.96
C THR A 48 5.19 29.97 -18.29
N PRO A 49 5.25 29.93 -16.94
CA PRO A 49 6.18 29.04 -16.24
C PRO A 49 5.84 27.57 -16.44
N GLU A 50 6.88 26.71 -16.31
CA GLU A 50 6.75 25.26 -16.32
C GLU A 50 6.50 24.68 -14.91
N VAL A 51 6.96 25.37 -13.89
CA VAL A 51 6.79 24.97 -12.47
C VAL A 51 6.80 26.20 -11.57
N ILE A 52 6.09 26.13 -10.44
CA ILE A 52 6.13 27.15 -9.37
C ILE A 52 6.63 26.48 -8.09
N LEU A 53 7.58 27.12 -7.41
CA LEU A 53 7.94 26.85 -6.02
C LEU A 53 7.25 27.91 -5.14
N LEU A 54 6.32 27.48 -4.27
CA LEU A 54 5.44 28.37 -3.51
C LEU A 54 5.63 28.16 -2.01
N ASP A 55 6.02 29.24 -1.30
CA ASP A 55 6.05 29.20 0.18
C ASP A 55 4.63 29.06 0.75
N MET A 56 4.55 28.40 1.90
CA MET A 56 3.28 28.17 2.61
C MET A 56 2.88 29.37 3.50
N ASN A 57 3.82 30.22 3.91
CA ASN A 57 3.60 31.32 4.84
C ASN A 57 4.26 32.60 4.33
N PHE A 58 3.50 33.67 4.17
CA PHE A 58 3.96 34.98 3.66
C PHE A 58 3.88 36.10 4.71
N THR A 59 3.35 35.84 5.91
CA THR A 59 3.21 36.83 6.97
C THR A 59 4.03 36.48 8.18
N SER A 60 5.04 37.27 8.49
CA SER A 60 5.91 37.10 9.65
C SER A 60 5.09 37.11 10.95
N GLY A 61 4.98 35.95 11.62
CA GLY A 61 4.43 35.85 12.99
C GLY A 61 3.11 35.06 13.14
N ILE A 62 2.45 34.65 12.07
CA ILE A 62 1.24 33.81 12.12
C ILE A 62 1.43 32.61 11.18
N ASN A 63 2.02 31.53 11.67
CA ASN A 63 2.22 30.30 10.92
C ASN A 63 0.92 29.48 10.83
N THR A 64 -0.04 29.88 10.00
CA THR A 64 -1.26 29.14 9.77
C THR A 64 -1.21 28.25 8.51
N GLY A 65 -0.22 28.45 7.61
CA GLY A 65 -0.07 27.74 6.33
C GLY A 65 -1.26 27.91 5.34
N ASN A 66 -2.32 28.58 5.77
CA ASN A 66 -3.53 28.77 4.95
C ASN A 66 -3.29 29.74 3.78
N GLU A 67 -2.29 30.60 3.85
CA GLU A 67 -1.96 31.54 2.77
C GLU A 67 -1.43 30.80 1.54
N GLY A 68 -0.50 29.86 1.74
CA GLY A 68 0.02 29.03 0.64
C GLY A 68 -1.05 28.20 -0.04
N LEU A 69 -1.99 27.63 0.74
CA LEU A 69 -3.14 26.90 0.19
C LEU A 69 -4.10 27.81 -0.61
N PHE A 70 -4.35 29.01 -0.11
CA PHE A 70 -5.14 30.00 -0.83
C PHE A 70 -4.51 30.33 -2.20
N TRP A 71 -3.19 30.60 -2.23
CA TRP A 71 -2.51 30.92 -3.47
C TRP A 71 -2.38 29.70 -4.41
N LEU A 72 -2.24 28.49 -3.87
CA LEU A 72 -2.32 27.26 -4.65
C LEU A 72 -3.67 27.19 -5.41
N HIS A 73 -4.78 27.46 -4.74
CA HIS A 73 -6.10 27.51 -5.38
C HIS A 73 -6.19 28.59 -6.46
N GLU A 74 -5.66 29.78 -6.21
CA GLU A 74 -5.67 30.86 -7.20
C GLU A 74 -4.80 30.50 -8.43
N ILE A 75 -3.64 29.86 -8.24
CA ILE A 75 -2.82 29.36 -9.34
C ILE A 75 -3.61 28.32 -10.17
N LYS A 76 -4.25 27.36 -9.49
CA LYS A 76 -5.01 26.29 -10.14
C LYS A 76 -6.27 26.77 -10.85
N LYS A 77 -6.86 27.88 -10.44
CA LYS A 77 -7.94 28.57 -11.20
C LYS A 77 -7.44 29.17 -12.51
N VAL A 78 -6.22 29.72 -12.51
CA VAL A 78 -5.64 30.39 -13.70
C VAL A 78 -5.07 29.34 -14.67
N ARG A 79 -4.37 28.34 -14.17
CA ARG A 79 -3.76 27.23 -14.94
C ARG A 79 -3.82 25.94 -14.13
N PRO A 80 -4.87 25.13 -14.30
CA PRO A 80 -5.08 23.88 -13.56
C PRO A 80 -3.92 22.88 -13.70
N GLU A 81 -3.32 22.84 -14.89
CA GLU A 81 -2.23 21.91 -15.24
C GLU A 81 -0.85 22.32 -14.73
N LEU A 82 -0.68 23.59 -14.28
CA LEU A 82 0.63 24.11 -13.88
C LEU A 82 1.12 23.44 -12.60
N PRO A 83 2.30 22.76 -12.62
CA PRO A 83 2.87 22.14 -11.46
C PRO A 83 3.24 23.17 -10.38
N VAL A 84 2.83 22.89 -9.14
CA VAL A 84 3.14 23.70 -7.96
C VAL A 84 3.79 22.82 -6.92
N VAL A 85 5.02 23.15 -6.53
CA VAL A 85 5.75 22.52 -5.43
C VAL A 85 5.68 23.44 -4.23
N LEU A 86 5.17 22.93 -3.10
CA LEU A 86 5.05 23.71 -1.86
C LEU A 86 6.37 23.73 -1.11
N PHE A 87 6.71 24.85 -0.51
CA PHE A 87 7.92 25.05 0.27
C PHE A 87 7.52 25.34 1.73
N THR A 88 7.79 24.42 2.66
CA THR A 88 7.18 24.43 3.99
C THR A 88 8.21 24.27 5.11
N ALA A 89 7.94 24.80 6.28
CA ALA A 89 8.74 24.54 7.49
C ALA A 89 8.40 23.14 8.07
N TYR A 90 9.32 22.58 8.87
CA TYR A 90 9.16 21.25 9.46
C TYR A 90 7.88 21.09 10.33
N ALA A 91 7.41 22.20 10.91
CA ALA A 91 6.19 22.21 11.73
C ALA A 91 4.88 22.12 10.92
N ASP A 92 4.91 22.31 9.59
CA ASP A 92 3.73 22.47 8.73
C ASP A 92 3.52 21.30 7.76
N ILE A 93 4.08 20.11 8.06
CA ILE A 93 3.98 18.92 7.18
C ILE A 93 2.51 18.50 6.94
N GLU A 94 1.65 18.62 7.95
CA GLU A 94 0.22 18.30 7.78
C GLU A 94 -0.46 19.23 6.76
N LEU A 95 -0.07 20.50 6.73
CA LEU A 95 -0.54 21.46 5.74
C LEU A 95 0.02 21.17 4.34
N ALA A 96 1.26 20.70 4.23
CA ALA A 96 1.82 20.26 2.96
C ALA A 96 1.07 19.05 2.39
N ILE A 97 0.73 18.06 3.22
CA ILE A 97 -0.10 16.90 2.83
C ILE A 97 -1.49 17.37 2.37
N ARG A 98 -2.07 18.36 3.05
CA ARG A 98 -3.33 18.96 2.61
C ARG A 98 -3.17 19.65 1.27
N GLY A 99 -2.07 20.39 1.05
CA GLY A 99 -1.77 21.03 -0.23
C GLY A 99 -1.67 20.05 -1.41
N ILE A 100 -1.09 18.85 -1.20
CA ILE A 100 -1.09 17.79 -2.21
C ILE A 100 -2.53 17.37 -2.57
N LYS A 101 -3.40 17.18 -1.57
CA LYS A 101 -4.81 16.84 -1.80
C LYS A 101 -5.58 17.97 -2.53
N GLU A 102 -5.14 19.21 -2.40
CA GLU A 102 -5.72 20.40 -3.03
C GLU A 102 -5.07 20.73 -4.39
N GLY A 103 -4.18 19.84 -4.90
CA GLY A 103 -3.65 19.90 -6.26
C GLY A 103 -2.21 20.40 -6.38
N ALA A 104 -1.45 20.51 -5.29
CA ALA A 104 -0.01 20.68 -5.39
C ALA A 104 0.64 19.40 -5.94
N THR A 105 1.70 19.55 -6.71
CA THR A 105 2.41 18.43 -7.33
C THR A 105 3.31 17.71 -6.33
N ASP A 106 3.98 18.48 -5.44
CA ASP A 106 4.88 17.94 -4.42
C ASP A 106 5.14 18.98 -3.33
N PHE A 107 5.93 18.63 -2.29
CA PHE A 107 6.40 19.57 -1.29
C PHE A 107 7.85 19.34 -0.89
N ILE A 108 8.51 20.41 -0.41
CA ILE A 108 9.89 20.40 0.09
C ILE A 108 9.92 21.06 1.47
N VAL A 109 10.62 20.44 2.42
CA VAL A 109 10.74 20.94 3.81
C VAL A 109 11.95 21.82 3.96
N LYS A 110 11.81 22.96 4.63
CA LYS A 110 12.90 23.85 5.05
C LYS A 110 13.48 23.40 6.41
N PRO A 111 14.83 23.26 6.59
CA PRO A 111 15.88 23.42 5.58
C PRO A 111 15.90 22.26 4.58
N TRP A 112 16.24 22.57 3.33
CA TRP A 112 16.19 21.62 2.22
C TRP A 112 17.55 21.01 1.88
N ASP A 113 17.52 19.83 1.26
CA ASP A 113 18.64 19.26 0.55
C ASP A 113 18.68 19.79 -0.89
N ASN A 114 19.84 20.25 -1.34
CA ASN A 114 20.00 20.90 -2.65
C ASN A 114 19.72 19.95 -3.82
N GLN A 115 20.13 18.68 -3.69
CA GLN A 115 19.94 17.69 -4.75
C GLN A 115 18.46 17.33 -4.86
N LYS A 116 17.82 17.08 -3.74
CA LYS A 116 16.39 16.76 -3.67
C LYS A 116 15.52 17.91 -4.20
N LEU A 117 15.85 19.18 -3.85
CA LEU A 117 15.13 20.34 -4.37
C LEU A 117 15.21 20.42 -5.90
N VAL A 118 16.39 20.21 -6.48
CA VAL A 118 16.59 20.24 -7.94
C VAL A 118 15.82 19.10 -8.61
N GLU A 119 15.95 17.87 -8.12
CA GLU A 119 15.27 16.69 -8.67
C GLU A 119 13.75 16.84 -8.65
N THR A 120 13.18 17.29 -7.53
CA THR A 120 11.73 17.53 -7.41
C THR A 120 11.24 18.56 -8.41
N LEU A 121 11.93 19.70 -8.52
CA LEU A 121 11.53 20.78 -9.44
C LEU A 121 11.70 20.40 -10.92
N GLN A 122 12.75 19.65 -11.28
CA GLN A 122 12.95 19.17 -12.64
C GLN A 122 11.90 18.12 -13.03
N THR A 123 11.55 17.22 -12.12
CA THR A 123 10.49 16.23 -12.34
C THR A 123 9.14 16.90 -12.52
N ALA A 124 8.82 17.90 -11.68
CA ALA A 124 7.60 18.68 -11.81
C ALA A 124 7.55 19.48 -13.12
N ALA A 125 8.65 20.10 -13.57
CA ALA A 125 8.71 20.82 -14.82
C ALA A 125 8.60 19.90 -16.06
N ALA A 126 9.16 18.69 -16.01
CA ALA A 126 9.09 17.72 -17.09
C ALA A 126 7.66 17.22 -17.37
N SER A 127 6.80 17.20 -16.36
CA SER A 127 5.39 16.82 -16.51
C SER A 127 4.62 17.79 -17.43
N THR A 128 5.01 19.08 -17.49
CA THR A 128 4.40 20.10 -18.36
C THR A 128 4.71 19.91 -19.86
N HIS A 129 5.84 19.27 -20.21
CA HIS A 129 6.24 19.04 -21.61
C HIS A 129 5.60 17.83 -22.26
N ASN A 130 5.10 16.86 -21.48
CA ASN A 130 4.45 15.66 -22.01
C ASN A 130 2.98 15.88 -22.41
N ASP A 131 2.34 16.96 -21.98
CA ASP A 131 0.90 17.23 -22.24
C ASP A 131 0.61 17.84 -23.64
N LYS A 132 1.62 18.10 -24.48
CA LYS A 132 1.39 18.61 -25.84
C LYS A 132 1.24 17.55 -26.94
N LYS A 133 1.32 16.28 -26.59
CA LYS A 133 0.97 15.17 -27.50
C LYS A 133 0.02 14.22 -26.78
N THR A 134 -1.22 14.25 -27.27
CA THR A 134 -2.36 13.41 -26.86
C THR A 134 -2.96 13.75 -25.50
N GLY A 135 -4.22 14.21 -25.56
CA GLY A 135 -5.11 14.23 -24.38
C GLY A 135 -5.32 12.82 -23.85
N SER A 136 -4.45 12.41 -22.97
CA SER A 136 -4.65 11.29 -22.06
C SER A 136 -4.41 11.84 -20.66
N LYS A 137 -5.51 11.87 -19.85
CA LYS A 137 -5.40 11.87 -18.40
C LYS A 137 -4.21 11.02 -18.00
N GLU A 138 -3.35 11.48 -17.08
CA GLU A 138 -2.46 10.59 -16.39
C GLU A 138 -3.31 9.47 -15.80
N GLU A 139 -3.43 8.40 -16.57
CA GLU A 139 -3.58 7.09 -16.00
C GLU A 139 -2.38 6.94 -15.10
N THR A 140 -2.60 6.93 -13.79
CA THR A 140 -1.74 6.16 -12.91
C THR A 140 -1.51 4.88 -13.69
N THR A 141 -0.32 4.70 -14.24
CA THR A 141 0.06 3.52 -15.00
C THR A 141 0.06 2.34 -14.03
N HIS A 142 -1.14 1.92 -13.64
CA HIS A 142 -1.33 0.61 -13.06
C HIS A 142 -0.95 -0.34 -14.19
N SER A 143 0.23 -0.91 -14.08
CA SER A 143 0.60 -2.03 -14.92
C SER A 143 -0.55 -3.03 -14.83
N PRO A 144 -1.16 -3.44 -15.95
CA PRO A 144 -2.29 -4.35 -15.92
C PRO A 144 -1.90 -5.58 -15.11
N MET A 145 -2.85 -6.15 -14.38
CA MET A 145 -2.60 -7.35 -13.59
C MET A 145 -1.98 -8.42 -14.48
N TYR A 146 -0.87 -9.01 -14.01
CA TYR A 146 -0.29 -10.15 -14.70
C TYR A 146 -1.07 -11.41 -14.34
N TRP A 147 -1.80 -11.95 -15.31
CA TRP A 147 -2.68 -13.10 -15.11
C TRP A 147 -1.95 -14.45 -15.06
N GLY A 148 -0.66 -14.47 -15.38
CA GLY A 148 0.12 -15.70 -15.36
C GLY A 148 -0.17 -16.65 -16.52
N GLU A 149 0.53 -17.78 -16.51
CA GLU A 149 0.43 -18.85 -17.49
C GLU A 149 -0.27 -20.10 -16.92
N SER A 150 -0.47 -20.13 -15.59
CA SER A 150 -1.10 -21.25 -14.91
C SER A 150 -2.60 -21.37 -15.29
N LYS A 151 -3.07 -22.60 -15.45
CA LYS A 151 -4.46 -22.88 -15.78
C LYS A 151 -5.44 -22.28 -14.78
N VAL A 152 -5.09 -22.29 -13.51
CA VAL A 152 -5.94 -21.76 -12.43
C VAL A 152 -6.13 -20.25 -12.59
N MET A 153 -5.06 -19.50 -12.89
CA MET A 153 -5.15 -18.05 -13.12
C MET A 153 -5.89 -17.71 -14.42
N GLN A 154 -5.75 -18.51 -15.47
CA GLN A 154 -6.53 -18.34 -16.71
C GLN A 154 -8.03 -18.59 -16.51
N GLN A 155 -8.40 -19.59 -15.72
CA GLN A 155 -9.79 -19.83 -15.34
C GLN A 155 -10.35 -18.66 -14.50
N LEU A 156 -9.56 -18.17 -13.55
CA LEU A 156 -9.90 -16.99 -12.75
C LEU A 156 -10.12 -15.78 -13.65
N HIS A 157 -9.22 -15.51 -14.61
CA HIS A 157 -9.34 -14.42 -15.58
C HIS A 157 -10.68 -14.51 -16.35
N SER A 158 -11.01 -15.67 -16.91
CA SER A 158 -12.26 -15.88 -17.64
C SER A 158 -13.51 -15.67 -16.77
N LEU A 159 -13.44 -16.00 -15.49
CA LEU A 159 -14.51 -15.69 -14.53
C LEU A 159 -14.63 -14.18 -14.32
N ILE A 160 -13.50 -13.49 -14.10
CA ILE A 160 -13.47 -12.05 -13.85
C ILE A 160 -14.00 -11.25 -15.04
N GLU A 161 -13.66 -11.60 -16.27
CA GLU A 161 -14.21 -10.94 -17.47
C GLU A 161 -15.75 -10.98 -17.51
N LYS A 162 -16.35 -12.09 -17.09
CA LYS A 162 -17.83 -12.25 -17.04
C LYS A 162 -18.46 -11.46 -15.89
N VAL A 163 -17.79 -11.42 -14.74
CA VAL A 163 -18.35 -10.81 -13.52
C VAL A 163 -18.09 -9.30 -13.49
N ALA A 164 -17.00 -8.83 -14.09
CA ALA A 164 -16.59 -7.42 -14.05
C ALA A 164 -17.66 -6.48 -14.61
N ILE A 165 -18.38 -6.86 -15.64
CA ILE A 165 -19.44 -6.06 -16.29
C ILE A 165 -20.74 -5.98 -15.47
N THR A 166 -20.87 -6.75 -14.38
CA THR A 166 -22.04 -6.77 -13.50
C THR A 166 -21.85 -5.86 -12.28
N ASP A 167 -22.98 -5.52 -11.63
CA ASP A 167 -22.96 -4.79 -10.34
C ASP A 167 -23.00 -5.75 -9.11
N ALA A 168 -22.73 -7.05 -9.30
CA ALA A 168 -22.69 -8.01 -8.22
C ALA A 168 -21.58 -7.68 -7.22
N ASN A 169 -21.86 -7.90 -5.93
CA ASN A 169 -20.83 -7.83 -4.90
C ASN A 169 -19.85 -8.98 -5.07
N ILE A 170 -18.57 -8.72 -4.86
CA ILE A 170 -17.51 -9.71 -5.01
C ILE A 170 -16.76 -9.83 -3.69
N LEU A 171 -16.58 -11.06 -3.22
CA LEU A 171 -15.70 -11.40 -2.11
C LEU A 171 -14.45 -12.09 -2.65
N ILE A 172 -13.30 -11.44 -2.49
CA ILE A 172 -11.99 -11.97 -2.85
C ILE A 172 -11.35 -12.57 -1.62
N THR A 173 -11.00 -13.86 -1.66
CA THR A 173 -10.24 -14.52 -0.60
C THR A 173 -8.88 -14.98 -1.11
N GLY A 174 -7.94 -15.13 -0.19
CA GLY A 174 -6.59 -15.60 -0.50
C GLY A 174 -5.58 -15.14 0.53
N GLU A 175 -4.46 -15.81 0.59
CA GLU A 175 -3.38 -15.51 1.52
C GLU A 175 -2.83 -14.09 1.35
N ASN A 176 -2.10 -13.60 2.37
CA ASN A 176 -1.42 -12.32 2.27
C ASN A 176 -0.40 -12.32 1.13
N GLY A 177 -0.36 -11.21 0.38
CA GLY A 177 0.58 -11.04 -0.73
C GLY A 177 0.23 -11.79 -2.01
N THR A 178 -0.98 -12.38 -2.15
CA THR A 178 -1.42 -13.05 -3.39
C THR A 178 -1.86 -12.10 -4.50
N GLY A 179 -2.13 -10.82 -4.18
CA GLY A 179 -2.54 -9.78 -5.13
C GLY A 179 -4.03 -9.45 -5.10
N LYS A 180 -4.73 -9.59 -3.96
CA LYS A 180 -6.16 -9.29 -3.79
C LYS A 180 -6.52 -7.87 -4.23
N GLU A 181 -5.73 -6.87 -3.83
CA GLU A 181 -5.94 -5.47 -4.23
C GLU A 181 -5.77 -5.26 -5.74
N MET A 182 -4.74 -5.87 -6.35
CA MET A 182 -4.52 -5.82 -7.80
C MET A 182 -5.71 -6.39 -8.56
N LEU A 183 -6.27 -7.52 -8.08
CA LEU A 183 -7.45 -8.13 -8.66
C LEU A 183 -8.68 -7.23 -8.53
N ALA A 184 -8.89 -6.60 -7.38
CA ALA A 184 -10.00 -5.65 -7.18
C ALA A 184 -9.90 -4.45 -8.16
N ARG A 185 -8.69 -3.92 -8.36
CA ARG A 185 -8.43 -2.85 -9.34
C ARG A 185 -8.72 -3.31 -10.78
N GLU A 186 -8.29 -4.51 -11.15
CA GLU A 186 -8.55 -5.09 -12.48
C GLU A 186 -10.04 -5.28 -12.72
N ILE A 187 -10.79 -5.79 -11.73
CA ILE A 187 -12.26 -5.91 -11.79
C ILE A 187 -12.90 -4.53 -12.01
N HIS A 188 -12.42 -3.50 -11.33
CA HIS A 188 -12.93 -2.14 -11.51
C HIS A 188 -12.64 -1.61 -12.91
N LEU A 189 -11.42 -1.79 -13.43
CA LEU A 189 -11.01 -1.34 -14.77
C LEU A 189 -11.80 -2.04 -15.89
N LEU A 190 -12.18 -3.31 -15.70
CA LEU A 190 -13.02 -4.06 -16.64
C LEU A 190 -14.51 -3.74 -16.49
N SER A 191 -14.92 -2.95 -15.50
CA SER A 191 -16.32 -2.65 -15.21
C SER A 191 -16.88 -1.48 -16.01
N ASN A 192 -18.20 -1.33 -15.97
CA ASN A 192 -18.90 -0.16 -16.52
C ASN A 192 -18.60 1.14 -15.74
N ARG A 193 -17.93 1.03 -14.57
CA ARG A 193 -17.60 2.15 -13.66
C ARG A 193 -16.15 2.60 -13.77
N LYS A 194 -15.37 2.06 -14.71
CA LYS A 194 -13.92 2.32 -14.90
C LYS A 194 -13.53 3.79 -15.09
N TYR A 195 -14.48 4.65 -15.46
CA TYR A 195 -14.25 6.09 -15.66
C TYR A 195 -14.27 6.90 -14.34
N LYS A 196 -14.68 6.29 -13.23
CA LYS A 196 -14.64 6.88 -11.90
C LYS A 196 -13.55 6.22 -11.08
N GLU A 197 -12.97 6.95 -10.16
CA GLU A 197 -11.95 6.41 -9.26
C GLU A 197 -12.54 5.35 -8.33
N MET A 198 -11.85 4.23 -8.17
CA MET A 198 -12.15 3.22 -7.16
C MET A 198 -11.75 3.74 -5.78
N ILE A 199 -12.68 3.77 -4.85
CA ILE A 199 -12.38 4.12 -3.46
C ILE A 199 -11.96 2.86 -2.72
N ALA A 200 -10.69 2.80 -2.31
CA ALA A 200 -10.13 1.69 -1.53
C ALA A 200 -10.04 2.08 -0.05
N VAL A 201 -10.38 1.13 0.82
CA VAL A 201 -10.31 1.26 2.27
C VAL A 201 -9.69 0.00 2.84
N ASP A 202 -8.56 0.15 3.52
CA ASP A 202 -7.93 -0.92 4.26
C ASP A 202 -8.42 -0.88 5.72
N MET A 203 -9.10 -1.97 6.13
CA MET A 203 -9.68 -2.08 7.47
C MET A 203 -8.64 -2.29 8.58
N GLU A 204 -7.43 -2.69 8.25
CA GLU A 204 -6.35 -2.81 9.26
C GLU A 204 -5.77 -1.45 9.66
N THR A 205 -5.84 -0.46 8.78
CA THR A 205 -5.23 0.85 9.03
C THR A 205 -6.11 1.82 9.81
N ILE A 206 -7.42 1.52 9.91
CA ILE A 206 -8.38 2.40 10.60
C ILE A 206 -8.49 2.00 12.06
N THR A 207 -8.26 2.94 12.97
CA THR A 207 -8.50 2.71 14.39
C THR A 207 -9.99 2.54 14.69
N GLU A 208 -10.35 1.68 15.65
CA GLU A 208 -11.75 1.32 15.95
C GLU A 208 -12.66 2.55 16.19
N SER A 209 -12.15 3.57 16.87
CA SER A 209 -12.89 4.81 17.15
C SER A 209 -13.20 5.66 15.93
N LEU A 210 -12.44 5.48 14.83
CA LEU A 210 -12.59 6.27 13.60
C LEU A 210 -13.37 5.53 12.50
N PHE A 211 -13.61 4.23 12.62
CA PHE A 211 -14.30 3.45 11.58
C PHE A 211 -15.62 4.07 11.13
N GLU A 212 -16.48 4.46 12.08
CA GLU A 212 -17.76 5.05 11.73
C GLU A 212 -17.61 6.34 10.95
N SER A 213 -16.74 7.23 11.42
CA SER A 213 -16.49 8.53 10.84
C SER A 213 -15.84 8.40 9.44
N GLU A 214 -14.88 7.48 9.28
CA GLU A 214 -14.23 7.25 7.98
C GLU A 214 -15.18 6.63 6.96
N LEU A 215 -15.93 5.61 7.35
CA LEU A 215 -16.81 4.90 6.42
C LEU A 215 -18.06 5.69 6.07
N PHE A 216 -18.75 6.25 7.08
CA PHE A 216 -20.09 6.86 6.90
C PHE A 216 -20.08 8.39 6.91
N GLY A 217 -18.95 9.02 7.31
CA GLY A 217 -18.85 10.46 7.47
C GLY A 217 -19.49 10.94 8.77
N HIS A 218 -19.31 12.22 9.09
CA HIS A 218 -19.88 12.86 10.25
C HIS A 218 -20.31 14.31 9.98
N VAL A 219 -21.24 14.81 10.78
CA VAL A 219 -21.59 16.23 10.81
C VAL A 219 -20.85 16.93 11.95
N LYS A 220 -20.61 18.22 11.78
CA LYS A 220 -19.98 19.07 12.80
C LYS A 220 -20.68 18.91 14.16
N GLY A 221 -19.89 18.74 15.22
CA GLY A 221 -20.37 18.61 16.60
C GLY A 221 -20.88 17.22 16.97
N SER A 222 -20.71 16.20 16.13
CA SER A 222 -21.14 14.81 16.43
C SER A 222 -20.30 14.12 17.51
N PHE A 223 -19.06 14.57 17.73
CA PHE A 223 -18.15 14.18 18.81
C PHE A 223 -17.16 15.31 19.09
N THR A 224 -16.35 15.19 20.16
CA THR A 224 -15.47 16.27 20.67
C THR A 224 -14.59 16.91 19.63
N ASP A 225 -14.06 16.14 18.67
CA ASP A 225 -13.13 16.61 17.64
C ASP A 225 -13.80 16.83 16.26
N ALA A 226 -15.11 16.74 16.18
CA ALA A 226 -15.87 16.99 14.93
C ALA A 226 -16.03 18.48 14.65
N HIS A 227 -14.97 19.16 14.24
CA HIS A 227 -14.97 20.61 13.99
C HIS A 227 -15.63 21.00 12.66
N THR A 228 -15.69 20.09 11.68
CA THR A 228 -16.27 20.29 10.34
C THR A 228 -17.09 19.09 9.92
N ASP A 229 -17.97 19.26 8.92
CA ASP A 229 -18.60 18.12 8.26
C ASP A 229 -17.56 17.33 7.46
N ARG A 230 -17.66 16.00 7.49
CA ARG A 230 -16.77 15.12 6.72
C ARG A 230 -17.57 14.11 5.92
N THR A 231 -17.27 14.00 4.64
CA THR A 231 -17.81 13.00 3.73
C THR A 231 -17.16 11.64 4.01
N GLY A 232 -17.97 10.60 4.17
CA GLY A 232 -17.48 9.23 4.36
C GLY A 232 -17.10 8.53 3.07
N LYS A 233 -16.39 7.40 3.19
CA LYS A 233 -15.92 6.59 2.04
C LYS A 233 -17.08 6.03 1.20
N PHE A 234 -18.20 5.66 1.83
CA PHE A 234 -19.40 5.22 1.12
C PHE A 234 -19.99 6.31 0.22
N GLU A 235 -20.04 7.53 0.71
CA GLU A 235 -20.54 8.67 -0.05
C GLU A 235 -19.57 9.07 -1.17
N ALA A 236 -18.25 9.04 -0.87
CA ALA A 236 -17.21 9.31 -1.87
C ALA A 236 -17.21 8.27 -3.01
N ALA A 237 -17.62 7.03 -2.73
CA ALA A 237 -17.72 5.96 -3.72
C ALA A 237 -19.03 5.98 -4.53
N ASP A 238 -19.88 7.01 -4.38
CA ASP A 238 -21.16 7.03 -5.06
C ASP A 238 -21.00 6.96 -6.60
N ASN A 239 -21.80 6.07 -7.21
CA ASN A 239 -21.68 5.70 -8.62
C ASN A 239 -20.31 5.16 -9.06
N SER A 240 -19.48 4.69 -8.11
CA SER A 240 -18.20 4.05 -8.36
C SER A 240 -18.11 2.67 -7.70
N THR A 241 -16.90 2.15 -7.54
CA THR A 241 -16.59 0.92 -6.82
C THR A 241 -15.98 1.27 -5.47
N LEU A 242 -16.53 0.69 -4.41
CA LEU A 242 -15.94 0.68 -3.07
C LEU A 242 -15.22 -0.66 -2.86
N PHE A 243 -13.93 -0.58 -2.57
CA PHE A 243 -13.12 -1.74 -2.22
C PHE A 243 -12.81 -1.71 -0.73
N LEU A 244 -13.22 -2.76 0.00
CA LEU A 244 -12.94 -2.94 1.42
C LEU A 244 -11.93 -4.07 1.57
N ASP A 245 -10.67 -3.71 1.83
CA ASP A 245 -9.62 -4.70 2.09
C ASP A 245 -9.65 -5.14 3.54
N GLU A 246 -9.33 -6.42 3.77
CA GLU A 246 -9.33 -7.09 5.06
C GLU A 246 -10.65 -6.90 5.85
N ILE A 247 -11.78 -7.14 5.17
CA ILE A 247 -13.14 -7.00 5.73
C ILE A 247 -13.37 -7.83 7.00
N GLY A 248 -12.60 -8.91 7.21
CA GLY A 248 -12.62 -9.70 8.42
C GLY A 248 -12.18 -8.95 9.68
N ASN A 249 -11.55 -7.76 9.54
CA ASN A 249 -11.15 -6.91 10.65
C ASN A 249 -12.23 -5.88 11.05
N LEU A 250 -13.38 -5.84 10.34
CA LEU A 250 -14.47 -4.94 10.68
C LEU A 250 -15.07 -5.30 12.04
N PRO A 251 -15.11 -4.39 13.03
CA PRO A 251 -15.70 -4.64 14.34
C PRO A 251 -17.14 -5.13 14.24
N TYR A 252 -17.51 -6.12 15.08
CA TYR A 252 -18.81 -6.80 15.02
C TYR A 252 -20.01 -5.85 15.05
N HIS A 253 -19.96 -4.80 15.87
CA HIS A 253 -21.04 -3.81 15.96
C HIS A 253 -21.22 -2.98 14.67
N LEU A 254 -20.16 -2.77 13.88
CA LEU A 254 -20.21 -2.05 12.61
C LEU A 254 -20.69 -2.92 11.44
N GLN A 255 -20.59 -4.24 11.58
CA GLN A 255 -21.10 -5.18 10.56
C GLN A 255 -22.62 -5.03 10.36
N ALA A 256 -23.38 -4.80 11.45
CA ALA A 256 -24.82 -4.52 11.36
C ALA A 256 -25.12 -3.21 10.60
N LYS A 257 -24.30 -2.19 10.82
CA LYS A 257 -24.45 -0.90 10.12
C LYS A 257 -24.12 -1.04 8.63
N LEU A 258 -23.03 -1.75 8.31
CA LEU A 258 -22.67 -2.09 6.93
C LEU A 258 -23.79 -2.85 6.22
N LEU A 259 -24.35 -3.87 6.85
CA LEU A 259 -25.49 -4.64 6.31
C LEU A 259 -26.67 -3.72 5.99
N THR A 260 -27.01 -2.80 6.90
CA THR A 260 -28.11 -1.85 6.70
C THR A 260 -27.86 -0.95 5.48
N VAL A 261 -26.64 -0.46 5.31
CA VAL A 261 -26.25 0.35 4.15
C VAL A 261 -26.41 -0.42 2.84
N LEU A 262 -25.93 -1.67 2.82
CA LEU A 262 -26.02 -2.54 1.63
C LEU A 262 -27.47 -2.94 1.28
N GLN A 263 -28.36 -3.01 2.28
CA GLN A 263 -29.77 -3.33 2.07
C GLN A 263 -30.57 -2.11 1.61
N ARG A 264 -30.38 -0.97 2.27
CA ARG A 264 -31.15 0.26 2.02
C ARG A 264 -30.57 1.12 0.90
N ARG A 265 -29.36 0.85 0.47
CA ARG A 265 -28.60 1.69 -0.49
C ARG A 265 -28.57 3.16 -0.08
N SER A 266 -28.44 3.39 1.20
CA SER A 266 -28.32 4.72 1.79
C SER A 266 -27.48 4.70 3.04
N ILE A 267 -26.78 5.80 3.29
CA ILE A 267 -26.00 6.01 4.52
C ILE A 267 -26.63 7.10 5.38
N VAL A 268 -26.27 7.12 6.65
CA VAL A 268 -26.57 8.22 7.56
C VAL A 268 -25.24 8.63 8.22
N ARG A 269 -24.86 9.89 8.09
CA ARG A 269 -23.63 10.41 8.74
C ARG A 269 -23.76 10.37 10.26
N VAL A 270 -22.65 10.15 10.95
CA VAL A 270 -22.60 10.23 12.41
C VAL A 270 -23.08 11.60 12.88
N GLY A 271 -24.03 11.62 13.84
CA GLY A 271 -24.65 12.86 14.33
C GLY A 271 -25.78 13.41 13.46
N SER A 272 -26.16 12.74 12.35
CA SER A 272 -27.29 13.10 11.50
C SER A 272 -28.37 12.02 11.52
N ASN A 273 -29.61 12.41 11.15
CA ASN A 273 -30.71 11.47 10.91
C ASN A 273 -31.15 11.45 9.45
N THR A 274 -30.48 12.23 8.58
CA THR A 274 -30.86 12.36 7.17
C THR A 274 -30.22 11.24 6.35
N PRO A 275 -31.00 10.36 5.70
CA PRO A 275 -30.45 9.34 4.82
C PRO A 275 -29.96 9.96 3.51
N ILE A 276 -28.77 9.56 3.08
CA ILE A 276 -28.14 9.95 1.82
C ILE A 276 -28.15 8.70 0.92
N PRO A 277 -28.87 8.70 -0.21
CA PRO A 277 -28.86 7.57 -1.13
C PRO A 277 -27.48 7.40 -1.77
N ILE A 278 -27.04 6.15 -1.96
CA ILE A 278 -25.78 5.80 -2.60
C ILE A 278 -25.97 4.66 -3.60
N HIS A 279 -25.21 4.69 -4.67
CA HIS A 279 -25.20 3.66 -5.70
C HIS A 279 -23.78 3.13 -5.92
N ILE A 280 -23.32 2.27 -5.04
CA ILE A 280 -21.98 1.70 -5.08
C ILE A 280 -21.97 0.27 -5.64
N ARG A 281 -20.85 -0.14 -6.24
CA ARG A 281 -20.46 -1.52 -6.42
C ARG A 281 -19.48 -1.89 -5.33
N LEU A 282 -19.73 -2.99 -4.60
CA LEU A 282 -18.88 -3.40 -3.48
C LEU A 282 -17.97 -4.56 -3.90
N ILE A 283 -16.68 -4.43 -3.61
CA ILE A 283 -15.70 -5.51 -3.66
C ILE A 283 -15.08 -5.59 -2.26
N CYS A 284 -15.09 -6.78 -1.66
CA CYS A 284 -14.44 -7.04 -0.38
C CYS A 284 -13.28 -8.00 -0.57
N ALA A 285 -12.23 -7.85 0.23
CA ALA A 285 -11.13 -8.81 0.27
C ALA A 285 -10.80 -9.21 1.71
N THR A 286 -10.29 -10.42 1.90
CA THR A 286 -9.78 -10.90 3.20
C THR A 286 -8.87 -12.12 3.05
N ASN A 287 -7.95 -12.27 4.00
CA ASN A 287 -7.15 -13.48 4.18
C ASN A 287 -7.77 -14.44 5.21
N ARG A 288 -8.80 -13.99 5.96
CA ARG A 288 -9.44 -14.76 7.03
C ARG A 288 -10.53 -15.67 6.49
N ASN A 289 -10.75 -16.80 7.16
CA ASN A 289 -11.89 -17.66 6.90
C ASN A 289 -13.15 -17.09 7.57
N LEU A 290 -13.96 -16.36 6.81
CA LEU A 290 -15.18 -15.72 7.33
C LEU A 290 -16.21 -16.73 7.83
N GLN A 291 -16.27 -17.95 7.27
CA GLN A 291 -17.18 -19.02 7.75
C GLN A 291 -16.80 -19.48 9.16
N GLU A 292 -15.50 -19.67 9.43
CA GLU A 292 -15.04 -19.97 10.79
C GLU A 292 -15.33 -18.82 11.76
N MET A 293 -15.17 -17.57 11.31
CA MET A 293 -15.49 -16.39 12.12
C MET A 293 -17.00 -16.31 12.44
N VAL A 294 -17.87 -16.71 11.52
CA VAL A 294 -19.32 -16.83 11.77
C VAL A 294 -19.59 -17.85 12.86
N VAL A 295 -18.99 -19.04 12.77
CA VAL A 295 -19.14 -20.09 13.81
C VAL A 295 -18.65 -19.61 15.19
N LYS A 296 -17.58 -18.78 15.23
CA LYS A 296 -17.05 -18.20 16.47
C LYS A 296 -17.86 -16.98 16.98
N GLY A 297 -18.84 -16.48 16.21
CA GLY A 297 -19.60 -15.28 16.55
C GLY A 297 -18.83 -13.96 16.35
N GLU A 298 -17.72 -13.99 15.59
CA GLU A 298 -16.88 -12.83 15.28
C GLU A 298 -17.33 -12.11 13.99
N PHE A 299 -18.07 -12.79 13.12
CA PHE A 299 -18.62 -12.25 11.90
C PHE A 299 -20.10 -12.63 11.75
N ARG A 300 -20.93 -11.72 11.20
CA ARG A 300 -22.36 -11.95 11.04
C ARG A 300 -22.63 -12.77 9.78
N GLU A 301 -23.44 -13.79 9.92
CA GLU A 301 -23.84 -14.67 8.79
C GLU A 301 -24.62 -13.90 7.73
N ASP A 302 -25.55 -13.02 8.15
CA ASP A 302 -26.37 -12.21 7.23
C ASP A 302 -25.52 -11.24 6.38
N LEU A 303 -24.48 -10.65 6.96
CA LEU A 303 -23.52 -9.83 6.22
C LEU A 303 -22.70 -10.67 5.23
N LEU A 304 -22.22 -11.84 5.67
CA LEU A 304 -21.47 -12.75 4.78
C LEU A 304 -22.27 -13.09 3.52
N TYR A 305 -23.53 -13.48 3.66
CA TYR A 305 -24.39 -13.75 2.50
C TYR A 305 -24.57 -12.53 1.59
N ARG A 306 -24.60 -11.33 2.16
CA ARG A 306 -24.80 -10.09 1.39
C ARG A 306 -23.57 -9.67 0.60
N ILE A 307 -22.37 -9.87 1.14
CA ILE A 307 -21.11 -9.49 0.45
C ILE A 307 -20.58 -10.60 -0.48
N ASN A 308 -20.95 -11.85 -0.23
CA ASN A 308 -20.48 -13.04 -0.95
C ASN A 308 -21.44 -13.46 -2.08
N THR A 309 -21.87 -12.51 -2.92
CA THR A 309 -22.68 -12.82 -4.10
C THR A 309 -21.85 -13.62 -5.12
N ILE A 310 -20.62 -13.19 -5.36
CA ILE A 310 -19.64 -13.92 -6.16
C ILE A 310 -18.38 -14.09 -5.30
N HIS A 311 -18.01 -15.36 -5.10
CA HIS A 311 -16.76 -15.70 -4.41
C HIS A 311 -15.64 -15.93 -5.42
N VAL A 312 -14.50 -15.30 -5.14
CA VAL A 312 -13.29 -15.40 -5.94
C VAL A 312 -12.12 -15.70 -5.02
N GLU A 313 -11.48 -16.83 -5.23
CA GLU A 313 -10.29 -17.22 -4.46
C GLU A 313 -9.05 -17.09 -5.31
N ILE A 314 -8.03 -16.37 -4.79
CA ILE A 314 -6.72 -16.28 -5.45
C ILE A 314 -5.82 -17.37 -4.87
N PRO A 315 -5.37 -18.34 -5.71
CA PRO A 315 -4.50 -19.40 -5.23
C PRO A 315 -3.15 -18.85 -4.75
N PRO A 316 -2.55 -19.43 -3.71
CA PRO A 316 -1.23 -19.07 -3.27
C PRO A 316 -0.19 -19.39 -4.35
N LEU A 317 0.94 -18.67 -4.33
CA LEU A 317 1.97 -18.76 -5.39
C LEU A 317 2.55 -20.18 -5.55
N ARG A 318 2.63 -20.95 -4.46
CA ARG A 318 3.08 -22.37 -4.47
C ARG A 318 2.18 -23.31 -5.27
N GLU A 319 0.93 -22.95 -5.51
CA GLU A 319 -0.05 -23.71 -6.32
C GLU A 319 -0.08 -23.29 -7.79
N ARG A 320 0.67 -22.23 -8.15
CA ARG A 320 0.83 -21.72 -9.51
C ARG A 320 2.30 -21.54 -9.87
N LYS A 321 3.07 -22.63 -9.75
CA LYS A 321 4.53 -22.63 -9.91
C LYS A 321 4.99 -22.15 -11.28
N GLU A 322 4.17 -22.32 -12.30
CA GLU A 322 4.41 -21.84 -13.67
C GLU A 322 4.56 -20.31 -13.72
N ASP A 323 3.88 -19.58 -12.81
CA ASP A 323 3.87 -18.13 -12.78
C ASP A 323 5.07 -17.53 -12.03
N ILE A 324 5.82 -18.32 -11.25
CA ILE A 324 6.91 -17.82 -10.39
C ILE A 324 8.01 -17.16 -11.22
N ILE A 325 8.51 -17.83 -12.25
CA ILE A 325 9.62 -17.30 -13.04
C ILE A 325 9.20 -16.10 -13.89
N PRO A 326 8.08 -16.12 -14.62
CA PRO A 326 7.59 -14.96 -15.35
C PRO A 326 7.37 -13.73 -14.44
N LEU A 327 6.81 -13.91 -13.22
CA LEU A 327 6.67 -12.84 -12.24
C LEU A 327 8.04 -12.31 -11.78
N ALA A 328 8.97 -13.21 -11.44
CA ALA A 328 10.30 -12.82 -11.01
C ALA A 328 11.06 -12.05 -12.11
N GLU A 329 10.93 -12.45 -13.37
CA GLU A 329 11.54 -11.77 -14.51
C GLU A 329 10.91 -10.36 -14.73
N ARG A 330 9.60 -10.22 -14.55
CA ARG A 330 8.93 -8.91 -14.60
C ARG A 330 9.42 -7.98 -13.48
N PHE A 331 9.54 -8.49 -12.27
CA PHE A 331 10.10 -7.72 -11.15
C PHE A 331 11.53 -7.33 -11.39
N MET A 332 12.36 -8.23 -11.93
CA MET A 332 13.73 -7.94 -12.28
C MET A 332 13.83 -6.80 -13.29
N VAL A 333 13.04 -6.83 -14.36
CA VAL A 333 13.00 -5.74 -15.37
C VAL A 333 12.62 -4.41 -14.71
N ARG A 334 11.60 -4.42 -13.86
CA ARG A 334 11.13 -3.23 -13.15
C ARG A 334 12.20 -2.66 -12.22
N PHE A 335 12.84 -3.49 -11.41
CA PHE A 335 13.86 -3.04 -10.46
C PHE A 335 15.18 -2.65 -11.14
N CYS A 336 15.62 -3.35 -12.20
CA CYS A 336 16.76 -2.91 -12.98
C CYS A 336 16.54 -1.50 -13.57
N LYS A 337 15.33 -1.22 -14.06
CA LYS A 337 14.96 0.13 -14.54
C LYS A 337 14.91 1.16 -13.40
N GLN A 338 14.34 0.80 -12.23
CA GLN A 338 14.19 1.67 -11.08
C GLN A 338 15.54 2.09 -10.48
N TYR A 339 16.51 1.15 -10.44
CA TYR A 339 17.84 1.37 -9.86
C TYR A 339 18.92 1.69 -10.90
N ASP A 340 18.52 1.98 -12.15
CA ASP A 340 19.42 2.31 -13.28
C ASP A 340 20.54 1.26 -13.47
N LYS A 341 20.17 -0.02 -13.29
CA LYS A 341 21.08 -1.16 -13.52
C LYS A 341 20.84 -1.82 -14.86
N ALA A 342 21.88 -2.41 -15.43
CA ALA A 342 21.75 -3.21 -16.65
C ALA A 342 20.80 -4.39 -16.40
N LEU A 343 20.04 -4.79 -17.44
CA LEU A 343 19.11 -5.91 -17.33
C LEU A 343 19.86 -7.20 -17.00
N MET A 344 19.45 -7.85 -15.94
CA MET A 344 20.02 -9.10 -15.44
C MET A 344 19.20 -10.32 -15.89
N LYS A 345 19.80 -11.52 -15.77
CA LYS A 345 19.12 -12.80 -16.03
C LYS A 345 19.40 -13.79 -14.89
N PHE A 346 18.44 -14.62 -14.57
CA PHE A 346 18.64 -15.71 -13.61
C PHE A 346 19.47 -16.83 -14.21
N THR A 347 20.37 -17.40 -13.42
CA THR A 347 21.01 -18.69 -13.76
C THR A 347 19.96 -19.82 -13.69
N PRO A 348 20.19 -20.98 -14.37
CA PRO A 348 19.29 -22.12 -14.29
C PRO A 348 19.04 -22.56 -12.83
N ASP A 349 20.11 -22.69 -12.03
CA ASP A 349 20.04 -23.07 -10.61
C ASP A 349 19.22 -22.06 -9.78
N ALA A 350 19.30 -20.76 -10.12
CA ALA A 350 18.50 -19.72 -9.51
C ALA A 350 17.00 -19.92 -9.80
N LYS A 351 16.65 -20.24 -11.05
CA LYS A 351 15.26 -20.51 -11.44
C LYS A 351 14.70 -21.75 -10.72
N ASP A 352 15.49 -22.80 -10.59
CA ASP A 352 15.09 -24.03 -9.89
C ASP A 352 14.86 -23.76 -8.40
N LYS A 353 15.76 -22.98 -7.77
CA LYS A 353 15.63 -22.58 -6.37
C LYS A 353 14.36 -21.74 -6.13
N LEU A 354 14.05 -20.78 -7.00
CA LEU A 354 12.84 -19.98 -6.93
C LEU A 354 11.57 -20.82 -7.06
N LYS A 355 11.55 -21.81 -7.98
CA LYS A 355 10.40 -22.73 -8.16
C LYS A 355 10.22 -23.71 -7.00
N ALA A 356 11.30 -24.09 -6.32
CA ALA A 356 11.25 -25.03 -5.22
C ALA A 356 10.73 -24.41 -3.90
N HIS A 357 10.82 -23.09 -3.75
CA HIS A 357 10.40 -22.38 -2.54
C HIS A 357 8.88 -22.33 -2.40
N LEU A 358 8.38 -22.35 -1.15
CA LEU A 358 6.94 -22.42 -0.83
C LEU A 358 6.23 -21.05 -0.85
N TRP A 359 6.97 -19.96 -0.84
CA TRP A 359 6.44 -18.58 -0.94
C TRP A 359 5.27 -18.29 0.00
N TYR A 360 5.47 -18.45 1.32
CA TYR A 360 4.42 -18.16 2.31
C TYR A 360 3.94 -16.71 2.30
N GLY A 361 4.82 -15.76 1.94
CA GLY A 361 4.46 -14.36 1.69
C GLY A 361 4.02 -14.07 0.24
N ASN A 362 3.86 -15.13 -0.58
CA ASN A 362 3.37 -15.09 -1.96
C ASN A 362 4.14 -14.10 -2.86
N ILE A 363 3.43 -13.30 -3.66
CA ILE A 363 4.03 -12.34 -4.60
C ILE A 363 4.81 -11.25 -3.87
N ARG A 364 4.35 -10.79 -2.69
CA ARG A 364 5.05 -9.76 -1.90
C ARG A 364 6.42 -10.25 -1.43
N GLU A 365 6.53 -11.51 -1.01
CA GLU A 365 7.81 -12.12 -0.65
C GLU A 365 8.72 -12.27 -1.88
N LEU A 366 8.19 -12.78 -2.99
CA LEU A 366 8.93 -12.89 -4.25
C LEU A 366 9.46 -11.53 -4.69
N GLU A 367 8.64 -10.49 -4.68
CA GLU A 367 9.00 -9.12 -5.04
C GLU A 367 10.18 -8.61 -4.23
N HIS A 368 10.13 -8.71 -2.89
CA HIS A 368 11.23 -8.30 -2.00
C HIS A 368 12.52 -9.10 -2.23
N VAL A 369 12.40 -10.41 -2.48
CA VAL A 369 13.57 -11.25 -2.76
C VAL A 369 14.27 -10.85 -4.05
N ILE A 370 13.48 -10.56 -5.11
CA ILE A 370 14.04 -10.12 -6.39
C ILE A 370 14.62 -8.72 -6.28
N GLU A 371 13.95 -7.79 -5.60
CA GLU A 371 14.45 -6.44 -5.35
C GLU A 371 15.80 -6.47 -4.66
N LYS A 372 15.91 -7.23 -3.56
CA LYS A 372 17.16 -7.42 -2.82
C LYS A 372 18.28 -7.98 -3.73
N ALA A 373 17.94 -8.97 -4.55
CA ALA A 373 18.90 -9.57 -5.46
C ALA A 373 19.41 -8.55 -6.52
N VAL A 374 18.53 -7.72 -7.07
CA VAL A 374 18.90 -6.66 -8.02
C VAL A 374 19.78 -5.61 -7.35
N ILE A 375 19.46 -5.19 -6.11
CA ILE A 375 20.26 -4.18 -5.40
C ILE A 375 21.69 -4.66 -5.12
N ILE A 376 21.84 -5.91 -4.68
CA ILE A 376 23.14 -6.46 -4.22
C ILE A 376 24.01 -6.94 -5.40
N ASN A 377 23.41 -7.37 -6.49
CA ASN A 377 24.15 -7.95 -7.61
C ASN A 377 24.61 -6.89 -8.61
N ASP A 378 25.90 -6.94 -8.97
CA ASP A 378 26.48 -6.09 -10.01
C ASP A 378 26.80 -6.89 -11.30
N SER A 379 26.57 -8.20 -11.30
CA SER A 379 26.77 -9.07 -12.45
C SER A 379 25.52 -9.14 -13.34
N PRO A 380 25.65 -9.33 -14.66
CA PRO A 380 24.50 -9.55 -15.55
C PRO A 380 23.76 -10.87 -15.28
N LEU A 381 24.34 -11.78 -14.49
CA LEU A 381 23.74 -13.05 -14.07
C LEU A 381 23.48 -13.05 -12.56
N VAL A 382 22.28 -13.45 -12.17
CA VAL A 382 21.85 -13.58 -10.76
C VAL A 382 21.96 -15.06 -10.36
N PRO A 383 22.96 -15.42 -9.54
CA PRO A 383 23.16 -16.79 -9.11
C PRO A 383 22.25 -17.18 -7.93
N ALA A 384 22.08 -18.50 -7.70
CA ALA A 384 21.21 -19.04 -6.68
C ALA A 384 21.60 -18.66 -5.24
N GLU A 385 22.87 -18.38 -4.98
CA GLU A 385 23.42 -18.04 -3.65
C GLU A 385 22.86 -16.71 -3.12
N LEU A 386 22.50 -15.79 -4.01
CA LEU A 386 21.90 -14.50 -3.62
C LEU A 386 20.51 -14.64 -3.00
N PHE A 387 19.80 -15.74 -3.27
CA PHE A 387 18.50 -16.01 -2.70
C PHE A 387 18.64 -16.71 -1.34
N GLN A 388 18.70 -15.92 -0.27
CA GLN A 388 18.60 -16.42 1.10
C GLN A 388 17.12 -16.62 1.43
N LEU A 389 16.53 -17.71 0.92
CA LEU A 389 15.13 -18.06 1.15
C LEU A 389 15.01 -18.69 2.54
N SER A 390 14.48 -17.94 3.49
CA SER A 390 14.18 -18.44 4.83
C SER A 390 12.85 -19.20 4.76
N ILE A 391 12.86 -20.47 5.16
CA ILE A 391 11.61 -21.16 5.47
C ILE A 391 11.11 -20.50 6.77
N PRO A 392 9.94 -19.84 6.80
CA PRO A 392 9.36 -19.40 8.05
C PRO A 392 9.27 -20.63 8.96
N ARG A 393 9.89 -20.58 10.12
CA ARG A 393 9.59 -21.56 11.17
C ARG A 393 8.10 -21.38 11.47
N THR A 394 7.30 -22.28 10.96
CA THR A 394 5.90 -22.40 11.36
C THR A 394 5.93 -22.67 12.87
N GLU A 395 5.48 -21.71 13.65
CA GLU A 395 5.21 -21.88 15.10
C GLU A 395 4.18 -22.98 15.36
N SER A 396 3.65 -23.61 14.34
CA SER A 396 2.72 -24.73 14.39
C SER A 396 3.33 -26.08 14.72
N GLN A 397 4.66 -26.19 14.92
CA GLN A 397 5.28 -27.42 15.45
C GLN A 397 5.58 -27.39 16.96
N GLU A 398 5.26 -26.31 17.67
CA GLU A 398 5.49 -26.22 19.12
C GLU A 398 4.23 -25.89 19.95
N LYS A 399 3.03 -26.13 19.43
CA LYS A 399 1.81 -26.17 20.25
C LYS A 399 1.14 -27.54 20.25
N SER A 400 1.92 -28.62 20.32
CA SER A 400 1.52 -29.68 21.21
C SER A 400 1.81 -29.15 22.63
N ILE A 401 0.77 -28.93 23.40
CA ILE A 401 0.90 -28.75 24.85
C ILE A 401 1.48 -30.06 25.36
N SER A 402 2.82 -30.24 25.18
CA SER A 402 3.51 -31.35 25.79
C SER A 402 3.54 -31.05 27.29
N THR A 403 2.91 -31.89 28.06
CA THR A 403 3.02 -31.82 29.51
C THR A 403 4.49 -31.86 29.90
N LEU A 404 4.86 -31.35 31.06
CA LEU A 404 6.24 -31.41 31.59
C LEU A 404 6.78 -32.85 31.52
N GLU A 405 5.91 -33.82 31.72
CA GLU A 405 6.25 -35.28 31.65
C GLU A 405 6.56 -35.71 30.22
N GLU A 406 5.86 -35.25 29.21
CA GLU A 406 6.13 -35.56 27.81
C GLU A 406 7.44 -34.92 27.30
N MET A 407 7.72 -33.67 27.70
CA MET A 407 8.99 -33.03 27.41
C MET A 407 10.16 -33.79 28.06
N GLU A 408 9.98 -34.20 29.31
CA GLU A 408 10.99 -34.96 30.04
C GLU A 408 11.23 -36.31 29.38
N MET A 409 10.20 -37.02 28.96
CA MET A 409 10.30 -38.29 28.22
C MET A 409 11.06 -38.11 26.90
N GLN A 410 10.76 -37.05 26.12
CA GLN A 410 11.43 -36.75 24.87
C GLN A 410 12.91 -36.43 25.08
N MET A 411 13.25 -35.65 26.12
CA MET A 411 14.62 -35.33 26.47
C MET A 411 15.42 -36.59 26.84
N ILE A 412 14.81 -37.49 27.61
CA ILE A 412 15.46 -38.78 27.99
C ILE A 412 15.67 -39.65 26.76
N ARG A 413 14.70 -39.82 25.85
CA ARG A 413 14.84 -40.55 24.59
C ARG A 413 15.97 -40.00 23.73
N LYS A 414 16.00 -38.71 23.50
CA LYS A 414 17.01 -38.03 22.70
C LYS A 414 18.42 -38.22 23.28
N ALA A 415 18.54 -38.16 24.61
CA ALA A 415 19.84 -38.41 25.29
C ALA A 415 20.26 -39.87 25.20
N LEU A 416 19.34 -40.83 25.29
CA LEU A 416 19.61 -42.25 25.10
C LEU A 416 20.13 -42.56 23.68
N ASP A 417 19.50 -41.97 22.66
CA ASP A 417 19.94 -42.10 21.25
C ASP A 417 21.33 -41.50 21.05
N THR A 418 21.58 -40.31 21.61
CA THR A 418 22.85 -39.58 21.46
C THR A 418 24.00 -40.29 22.14
N CYS A 419 23.75 -40.91 23.31
CA CYS A 419 24.77 -41.61 24.11
C CYS A 419 24.82 -43.13 23.87
N ALA A 420 24.20 -43.63 22.79
CA ALA A 420 24.15 -45.03 22.41
C ALA A 420 23.82 -46.01 23.59
N GLY A 421 22.84 -45.57 24.45
CA GLY A 421 22.35 -46.37 25.59
C GLY A 421 23.25 -46.36 26.85
N ASN A 422 24.32 -45.56 26.88
CA ASN A 422 25.17 -45.48 28.09
C ASN A 422 24.50 -44.61 29.17
N LEU A 423 23.83 -45.25 30.12
CA LEU A 423 23.03 -44.57 31.17
C LEU A 423 23.83 -43.61 32.05
N SER A 424 25.15 -43.84 32.23
CA SER A 424 26.00 -42.92 33.01
C SER A 424 26.26 -41.63 32.24
N ALA A 425 26.47 -41.70 30.92
CA ALA A 425 26.65 -40.55 30.04
C ALA A 425 25.32 -39.76 29.88
N VAL A 426 24.20 -40.47 29.74
CA VAL A 426 22.86 -39.89 29.69
C VAL A 426 22.52 -39.10 30.97
N ALA A 427 22.79 -39.69 32.15
CA ALA A 427 22.56 -39.02 33.43
C ALA A 427 23.40 -37.74 33.58
N ALA A 428 24.67 -37.79 33.16
CA ALA A 428 25.57 -36.65 33.17
C ALA A 428 25.10 -35.55 32.20
N GLN A 429 24.67 -35.91 30.99
CA GLN A 429 24.19 -35.00 29.97
C GLN A 429 22.89 -34.30 30.42
N LEU A 430 22.00 -35.00 31.12
CA LEU A 430 20.72 -34.45 31.64
C LEU A 430 20.86 -33.76 32.99
N GLY A 431 22.05 -33.74 33.62
CA GLY A 431 22.32 -33.13 34.91
C GLY A 431 21.59 -33.79 36.09
N ILE A 432 21.27 -35.10 35.97
CA ILE A 432 20.56 -35.88 37.00
C ILE A 432 21.39 -37.08 37.46
N THR A 433 21.03 -37.66 38.63
CA THR A 433 21.69 -38.87 39.09
C THR A 433 21.24 -40.08 38.25
N ARG A 434 22.12 -41.11 38.16
CA ARG A 434 21.78 -42.35 37.46
C ARG A 434 20.56 -43.05 38.06
N GLN A 435 20.34 -42.93 39.38
CA GLN A 435 19.17 -43.48 40.08
C GLN A 435 17.89 -42.72 39.69
N THR A 436 17.96 -41.39 39.59
CA THR A 436 16.85 -40.56 39.15
C THR A 436 16.47 -40.89 37.69
N LEU A 437 17.46 -41.04 36.80
CA LEU A 437 17.25 -41.47 35.42
C LEU A 437 16.52 -42.80 35.35
N TYR A 438 16.98 -43.81 36.13
CA TYR A 438 16.37 -45.14 36.14
C TYR A 438 14.90 -45.10 36.60
N ASN A 439 14.60 -44.32 37.64
CA ASN A 439 13.24 -44.15 38.12
C ASN A 439 12.33 -43.50 37.08
N LYS A 440 12.82 -42.50 36.34
CA LYS A 440 12.10 -41.83 35.27
C LYS A 440 11.90 -42.72 34.05
N MET A 441 12.91 -43.47 33.64
CA MET A 441 12.78 -44.47 32.57
C MET A 441 11.73 -45.53 32.90
N LYS A 442 11.71 -46.03 34.14
CA LYS A 442 10.71 -46.98 34.60
C LYS A 442 9.31 -46.39 34.61
N LYS A 443 9.18 -45.10 34.96
CA LYS A 443 7.89 -44.35 34.93
C LYS A 443 7.36 -44.17 33.50
N PHE A 444 8.25 -43.94 32.54
CA PHE A 444 7.87 -43.63 31.14
C PHE A 444 7.94 -44.89 30.23
N GLY A 445 8.27 -46.08 30.75
CA GLY A 445 8.32 -47.33 29.97
C GLY A 445 9.45 -47.34 28.93
N LEU A 446 10.57 -46.70 29.24
CA LEU A 446 11.78 -46.62 28.38
C LEU A 446 12.81 -47.65 28.77
#